data_68ecb0bb7e242cd5aaf8013e309e74c9
#
_entry.id   68ecb0bb7e242cd5aaf8013e309e74c9
#
_cell.length_a   1.000
_cell.length_b   1.000
_cell.length_c   1.000
_cell.angle_alpha   90.00
_cell.angle_beta   90.00
_cell.angle_gamma   90.00
#
_symmetry.space_group_name_H-M   'P 1'
#
loop_
_entity.id
_entity.type
_entity.pdbx_description
1 polymer ?
#
loop_
_entity_poly.entity_id
_entity_poly.type
_entity_poly.pdbx_seq_one_letter_code
_entity_poly.pdbx_strand_id
1 'polypeptide(L)'
;DLPDDIDIDNPKPLDTWPTVRAGLHFLMPIGTLIWCLMIEELSPSLSAFWAIVVLVLLMLTQRPLILLLRKQAVGHAWRQGWHEVIGGMTDGSRNMIGIGVATATAGIIVGGITLTGLGLRMTEFVEFVSQGNVIAMLLFIAFVCLVLGLGVPTTANYVLVATLMAPVVVELGAQSGLIIPLIGVHLFVFYYGIMGDITPPVGLATFAAAAISGEDAIETDIQGSLYALRTVILPFIWIFNPALLLIDLHS
;
A
#
# COMPACT_ATOMS: atom_id res chain seq x y z
N ASP A 1 -8.79 -27.68 -1.53
CA ASP A 1 -8.34 -29.03 -1.21
C ASP A 1 -6.84 -29.07 -1.45
N LEU A 2 -6.06 -29.20 -0.37
CA LEU A 2 -4.62 -29.44 -0.44
C LEU A 2 -4.40 -30.87 -0.97
N PRO A 3 -3.37 -31.11 -1.80
CA PRO A 3 -3.02 -32.47 -2.20
C PRO A 3 -2.75 -33.34 -0.98
N ASP A 4 -3.27 -34.57 -0.98
CA ASP A 4 -3.17 -35.54 0.13
C ASP A 4 -1.73 -35.99 0.47
N ASP A 5 -0.75 -35.56 -0.29
CA ASP A 5 0.68 -35.91 -0.17
C ASP A 5 1.54 -34.84 0.52
N ILE A 6 0.92 -33.79 1.04
CA ILE A 6 1.66 -32.77 1.82
C ILE A 6 1.74 -33.24 3.28
N ASP A 7 2.92 -33.72 3.66
CA ASP A 7 3.28 -34.00 5.07
C ASP A 7 3.49 -32.66 5.80
N ILE A 8 2.46 -32.25 6.59
CA ILE A 8 2.46 -30.99 7.33
C ILE A 8 3.51 -31.01 8.45
N ASP A 9 3.81 -32.20 8.98
CA ASP A 9 4.74 -32.36 10.12
C ASP A 9 6.22 -32.35 9.65
N ASN A 10 6.48 -32.58 8.36
CA ASN A 10 7.82 -32.58 7.81
C ASN A 10 7.84 -32.01 6.39
N PRO A 11 7.65 -30.71 6.20
CA PRO A 11 7.59 -30.08 4.88
C PRO A 11 8.92 -30.29 4.16
N LYS A 12 8.89 -31.04 3.06
CA LYS A 12 10.05 -31.15 2.17
C LYS A 12 10.47 -29.75 1.75
N PRO A 13 11.76 -29.42 1.84
CA PRO A 13 12.24 -28.13 1.36
C PRO A 13 11.81 -27.95 -0.11
N LEU A 14 10.98 -26.94 -0.36
CA LEU A 14 10.56 -26.55 -1.71
C LEU A 14 11.81 -26.28 -2.53
N ASP A 15 11.94 -26.98 -3.66
CA ASP A 15 12.99 -26.67 -4.62
C ASP A 15 12.65 -25.30 -5.24
N THR A 16 13.23 -24.25 -4.64
CA THR A 16 12.90 -22.85 -4.92
C THR A 16 13.28 -22.46 -6.35
N TRP A 17 14.31 -23.07 -6.90
CA TRP A 17 14.85 -22.68 -8.20
C TRP A 17 13.93 -22.97 -9.40
N PRO A 18 13.29 -24.14 -9.53
CA PRO A 18 12.28 -24.37 -10.55
C PRO A 18 11.09 -23.43 -10.45
N THR A 19 10.63 -23.14 -9.24
CA THR A 19 9.50 -22.22 -8.97
C THR A 19 9.84 -20.79 -9.39
N VAL A 20 11.03 -20.31 -9.05
CA VAL A 20 11.51 -18.99 -9.46
C VAL A 20 11.62 -18.91 -10.98
N ARG A 21 12.20 -19.90 -11.63
CA ARG A 21 12.30 -19.95 -13.11
C ARG A 21 10.94 -19.95 -13.79
N ALA A 22 9.97 -20.67 -13.23
CA ALA A 22 8.62 -20.72 -13.77
C ALA A 22 7.89 -19.38 -13.68
N GLY A 23 8.24 -18.55 -12.67
CA GLY A 23 7.63 -17.24 -12.42
C GLY A 23 8.34 -16.03 -13.05
N LEU A 24 9.54 -16.22 -13.62
CA LEU A 24 10.40 -15.10 -14.06
C LEU A 24 9.73 -14.23 -15.14
N HIS A 25 8.89 -14.80 -15.98
CA HIS A 25 8.18 -14.06 -17.02
C HIS A 25 7.15 -13.06 -16.47
N PHE A 26 6.64 -13.27 -15.23
CA PHE A 26 5.75 -12.30 -14.56
C PHE A 26 6.47 -11.03 -14.11
N LEU A 27 7.80 -10.98 -14.18
CA LEU A 27 8.54 -9.75 -13.99
C LEU A 27 8.42 -8.77 -15.16
N MET A 28 8.01 -9.23 -16.35
CA MET A 28 7.86 -8.36 -17.53
C MET A 28 6.85 -7.20 -17.31
N PRO A 29 5.62 -7.42 -16.80
CA PRO A 29 4.71 -6.33 -16.51
C PRO A 29 5.27 -5.34 -15.47
N ILE A 30 5.98 -5.84 -14.46
CA ILE A 30 6.62 -5.01 -13.44
C ILE A 30 7.75 -4.19 -14.08
N GLY A 31 8.58 -4.81 -14.91
CA GLY A 31 9.64 -4.14 -15.66
C GLY A 31 9.07 -3.05 -16.59
N THR A 32 7.94 -3.33 -17.26
CA THR A 32 7.23 -2.34 -18.08
C THR A 32 6.74 -1.16 -17.25
N LEU A 33 6.17 -1.42 -16.08
CA LEU A 33 5.72 -0.37 -15.17
C LEU A 33 6.88 0.55 -14.75
N ILE A 34 7.99 -0.05 -14.33
CA ILE A 34 9.18 0.70 -13.91
C ILE A 34 9.77 1.50 -15.08
N TRP A 35 9.86 0.88 -16.27
CA TRP A 35 10.35 1.56 -17.48
C TRP A 35 9.49 2.78 -17.81
N CYS A 36 8.17 2.61 -17.87
CA CYS A 36 7.24 3.69 -18.18
C CYS A 36 7.29 4.83 -17.15
N LEU A 37 7.45 4.51 -15.87
CA LEU A 37 7.52 5.53 -14.81
C LEU A 37 8.86 6.25 -14.76
N MET A 38 9.97 5.52 -14.92
CA MET A 38 11.30 6.07 -14.63
C MET A 38 12.07 6.54 -15.87
N ILE A 39 11.79 5.98 -17.04
CA ILE A 39 12.52 6.30 -18.27
C ILE A 39 11.65 7.13 -19.21
N GLU A 40 10.40 6.73 -19.41
CA GLU A 40 9.46 7.45 -20.26
C GLU A 40 8.73 8.59 -19.51
N GLU A 41 8.92 8.68 -18.19
CA GLU A 41 8.30 9.71 -17.32
C GLU A 41 6.78 9.83 -17.49
N LEU A 42 6.11 8.71 -17.82
CA LEU A 42 4.67 8.68 -18.01
C LEU A 42 3.94 8.81 -16.67
N SER A 43 2.71 9.30 -16.72
CA SER A 43 1.87 9.34 -15.52
C SER A 43 1.67 7.94 -14.91
N PRO A 44 1.52 7.80 -13.57
CA PRO A 44 1.31 6.51 -12.93
C PRO A 44 0.15 5.70 -13.52
N SER A 45 -0.95 6.37 -13.89
CA SER A 45 -2.12 5.72 -14.50
C SER A 45 -1.81 5.16 -15.88
N LEU A 46 -1.06 5.89 -16.71
CA LEU A 46 -0.69 5.43 -18.04
C LEU A 46 0.35 4.31 -17.98
N SER A 47 1.29 4.39 -17.06
CA SER A 47 2.28 3.34 -16.81
C SER A 47 1.61 2.05 -16.35
N ALA A 48 0.64 2.13 -15.43
CA ALA A 48 -0.16 1.00 -15.00
C ALA A 48 -0.98 0.39 -16.16
N PHE A 49 -1.55 1.22 -17.04
CA PHE A 49 -2.27 0.75 -18.23
C PHE A 49 -1.36 -0.09 -19.13
N TRP A 50 -0.15 0.37 -19.45
CA TRP A 50 0.79 -0.40 -20.27
C TRP A 50 1.24 -1.68 -19.59
N ALA A 51 1.48 -1.66 -18.29
CA ALA A 51 1.80 -2.86 -17.52
C ALA A 51 0.67 -3.90 -17.56
N ILE A 52 -0.59 -3.47 -17.48
CA ILE A 52 -1.77 -4.33 -17.61
C ILE A 52 -1.87 -4.90 -19.03
N VAL A 53 -1.63 -4.10 -20.06
CA VAL A 53 -1.62 -4.57 -21.45
C VAL A 53 -0.59 -5.70 -21.63
N VAL A 54 0.63 -5.50 -21.13
CA VAL A 54 1.68 -6.54 -21.19
C VAL A 54 1.28 -7.78 -20.40
N LEU A 55 0.68 -7.62 -19.22
CA LEU A 55 0.19 -8.74 -18.39
C LEU A 55 -0.88 -9.55 -19.14
N VAL A 56 -1.87 -8.89 -19.74
CA VAL A 56 -2.93 -9.54 -20.51
C VAL A 56 -2.35 -10.29 -21.71
N LEU A 57 -1.44 -9.67 -22.46
CA LEU A 57 -0.76 -10.34 -23.59
C LEU A 57 0.02 -11.57 -23.11
N LEU A 58 0.70 -11.46 -21.97
CA LEU A 58 1.45 -12.55 -21.39
C LEU A 58 0.51 -13.70 -20.98
N MET A 59 -0.60 -13.40 -20.28
CA MET A 59 -1.61 -14.40 -19.89
C MET A 59 -2.22 -15.12 -21.11
N LEU A 60 -2.48 -14.42 -22.19
CA LEU A 60 -3.02 -14.98 -23.41
C LEU A 60 -2.01 -15.85 -24.16
N THR A 61 -0.73 -15.46 -24.15
CA THR A 61 0.30 -16.09 -24.99
C THR A 61 1.08 -17.20 -24.27
N GLN A 62 1.20 -17.16 -22.94
CA GLN A 62 2.04 -18.09 -22.19
C GLN A 62 1.61 -19.56 -22.38
N ARG A 63 0.32 -19.88 -22.26
CA ARG A 63 -0.19 -21.26 -22.39
C ARG A 63 -0.06 -21.81 -23.82
N PRO A 64 -0.51 -21.09 -24.87
CA PRO A 64 -0.27 -21.51 -26.24
C PRO A 64 1.22 -21.74 -26.54
N LEU A 65 2.09 -20.86 -26.06
CA LEU A 65 3.52 -20.96 -26.28
C LEU A 65 4.13 -22.20 -25.60
N ILE A 66 3.77 -22.46 -24.34
CA ILE A 66 4.23 -23.65 -23.60
C ILE A 66 3.78 -24.93 -24.28
N LEU A 67 2.50 -25.01 -24.72
CA LEU A 67 1.98 -26.19 -25.41
C LEU A 67 2.63 -26.37 -26.77
N LEU A 68 2.90 -25.30 -27.51
CA LEU A 68 3.59 -25.35 -28.80
C LEU A 68 5.03 -25.85 -28.62
N LEU A 69 5.75 -25.41 -27.59
CA LEU A 69 7.08 -25.90 -27.25
C LEU A 69 7.07 -27.38 -26.83
N ARG A 70 5.99 -27.82 -26.19
CA ARG A 70 5.78 -29.24 -25.81
C ARG A 70 5.18 -30.11 -26.95
N LYS A 71 4.96 -29.53 -28.14
CA LYS A 71 4.33 -30.20 -29.30
C LYS A 71 2.95 -30.80 -28.99
N GLN A 72 2.18 -30.14 -28.14
CA GLN A 72 0.82 -30.53 -27.76
C GLN A 72 -0.24 -29.68 -28.49
N ALA A 73 -1.49 -30.17 -28.55
CA ALA A 73 -2.57 -29.46 -29.22
C ALA A 73 -2.94 -28.13 -28.53
N VAL A 74 -2.91 -27.02 -29.26
CA VAL A 74 -3.06 -25.66 -28.76
C VAL A 74 -4.52 -25.20 -28.65
N GLY A 75 -5.48 -25.93 -29.24
CA GLY A 75 -6.86 -25.46 -29.42
C GLY A 75 -7.61 -25.04 -28.13
N HIS A 76 -7.35 -25.68 -27.00
CA HIS A 76 -7.97 -25.34 -25.71
C HIS A 76 -7.23 -24.26 -24.92
N ALA A 77 -5.97 -24.01 -25.24
CA ALA A 77 -5.12 -23.06 -24.46
C ALA A 77 -5.59 -21.62 -24.58
N TRP A 78 -6.04 -21.19 -25.75
CA TRP A 78 -6.59 -19.87 -25.98
C TRP A 78 -7.85 -19.61 -25.16
N ARG A 79 -8.73 -20.58 -25.11
CA ARG A 79 -9.98 -20.47 -24.33
C ARG A 79 -9.70 -20.38 -22.83
N GLN A 80 -8.74 -21.14 -22.34
CA GLN A 80 -8.32 -21.09 -20.94
C GLN A 80 -7.65 -19.75 -20.60
N GLY A 81 -6.72 -19.27 -21.42
CA GLY A 81 -6.10 -17.95 -21.24
C GLY A 81 -7.13 -16.83 -21.21
N TRP A 82 -8.14 -16.88 -22.06
CA TRP A 82 -9.23 -15.91 -22.07
C TRP A 82 -10.06 -15.96 -20.79
N HIS A 83 -10.37 -17.14 -20.27
CA HIS A 83 -11.06 -17.30 -18.99
C HIS A 83 -10.24 -16.75 -17.82
N GLU A 84 -8.93 -16.95 -17.82
CA GLU A 84 -8.03 -16.41 -16.80
C GLU A 84 -7.98 -14.88 -16.85
N VAL A 85 -7.93 -14.27 -18.02
CA VAL A 85 -7.98 -12.82 -18.19
C VAL A 85 -9.32 -12.26 -17.66
N ILE A 86 -10.45 -12.87 -18.05
CA ILE A 86 -11.77 -12.42 -17.56
C ILE A 86 -11.87 -12.61 -16.06
N GLY A 87 -11.39 -13.72 -15.52
CA GLY A 87 -11.34 -13.97 -14.08
C GLY A 87 -10.53 -12.89 -13.35
N GLY A 88 -9.30 -12.64 -13.80
CA GLY A 88 -8.43 -11.62 -13.23
C GLY A 88 -9.03 -10.21 -13.32
N MET A 89 -9.67 -9.85 -14.43
CA MET A 89 -10.37 -8.57 -14.58
C MET A 89 -11.58 -8.46 -13.64
N THR A 90 -12.32 -9.56 -13.47
CA THR A 90 -13.47 -9.61 -12.55
C THR A 90 -13.02 -9.43 -11.10
N ASP A 91 -11.99 -10.14 -10.69
CA ASP A 91 -11.45 -10.06 -9.33
C ASP A 91 -10.80 -8.68 -9.07
N GLY A 92 -10.07 -8.15 -10.04
CA GLY A 92 -9.56 -6.79 -10.00
C GLY A 92 -10.66 -5.74 -9.86
N SER A 93 -11.75 -5.88 -10.62
CA SER A 93 -12.90 -4.98 -10.53
C SER A 93 -13.61 -5.08 -9.18
N ARG A 94 -13.73 -6.28 -8.60
CA ARG A 94 -14.28 -6.47 -7.26
C ARG A 94 -13.43 -5.80 -6.19
N ASN A 95 -12.10 -5.92 -6.28
CA ASN A 95 -11.18 -5.25 -5.35
C ASN A 95 -11.30 -3.72 -5.45
N MET A 96 -11.57 -3.18 -6.65
CA MET A 96 -11.79 -1.74 -6.85
C MET A 96 -13.06 -1.20 -6.20
N ILE A 97 -14.07 -2.04 -5.94
CA ILE A 97 -15.32 -1.60 -5.27
C ILE A 97 -15.01 -1.01 -3.90
N GLY A 98 -14.19 -1.69 -3.10
CA GLY A 98 -13.80 -1.21 -1.77
C GLY A 98 -13.06 0.12 -1.84
N ILE A 99 -12.13 0.26 -2.76
CA ILE A 99 -11.36 1.50 -2.98
C ILE A 99 -12.30 2.63 -3.45
N GLY A 100 -13.21 2.34 -4.39
CA GLY A 100 -14.18 3.30 -4.90
C GLY A 100 -15.11 3.82 -3.80
N VAL A 101 -15.65 2.94 -2.96
CA VAL A 101 -16.49 3.32 -1.82
C VAL A 101 -15.70 4.15 -0.81
N ALA A 102 -14.47 3.74 -0.47
CA ALA A 102 -13.61 4.50 0.44
C ALA A 102 -13.33 5.90 -0.08
N THR A 103 -12.99 6.04 -1.36
CA THR A 103 -12.70 7.33 -2.00
C THR A 103 -13.97 8.22 -2.07
N ALA A 104 -15.13 7.65 -2.38
CA ALA A 104 -16.39 8.38 -2.38
C ALA A 104 -16.75 8.88 -0.97
N THR A 105 -16.59 8.04 0.05
CA THR A 105 -16.82 8.40 1.46
C THR A 105 -15.86 9.51 1.90
N ALA A 106 -14.58 9.42 1.55
CA ALA A 106 -13.61 10.48 1.81
C ALA A 106 -14.02 11.80 1.13
N GLY A 107 -14.50 11.75 -0.10
CA GLY A 107 -15.04 12.94 -0.79
C GLY A 107 -16.21 13.61 -0.06
N ILE A 108 -17.11 12.82 0.51
CA ILE A 108 -18.22 13.32 1.34
C ILE A 108 -17.68 13.98 2.61
N ILE A 109 -16.71 13.36 3.28
CA ILE A 109 -16.08 13.89 4.49
C ILE A 109 -15.39 15.23 4.17
N VAL A 110 -14.58 15.28 3.09
CA VAL A 110 -13.89 16.51 2.65
C VAL A 110 -14.89 17.61 2.36
N GLY A 111 -15.98 17.29 1.63
CA GLY A 111 -17.07 18.24 1.36
C GLY A 111 -17.70 18.76 2.65
N GLY A 112 -17.99 17.89 3.60
CA GLY A 112 -18.52 18.26 4.92
C GLY A 112 -17.57 19.17 5.71
N ILE A 113 -16.28 18.85 5.75
CA ILE A 113 -15.24 19.63 6.42
C ILE A 113 -15.11 21.02 5.79
N THR A 114 -15.10 21.08 4.47
CA THR A 114 -14.97 22.35 3.73
C THR A 114 -16.20 23.25 3.94
N LEU A 115 -17.42 22.69 3.85
CA LEU A 115 -18.67 23.43 4.01
C LEU A 115 -18.91 23.91 5.45
N THR A 116 -18.49 23.13 6.44
CA THR A 116 -18.67 23.47 7.86
C THR A 116 -17.54 24.31 8.44
N GLY A 117 -16.44 24.47 7.71
CA GLY A 117 -15.23 25.12 8.25
C GLY A 117 -14.54 24.30 9.34
N LEU A 118 -14.86 23.02 9.46
CA LEU A 118 -14.30 22.13 10.48
C LEU A 118 -12.78 22.03 10.39
N GLY A 119 -12.20 22.18 9.19
CA GLY A 119 -10.75 22.20 8.99
C GLY A 119 -10.05 23.24 9.85
N LEU A 120 -10.61 24.46 9.94
CA LEU A 120 -10.06 25.52 10.82
C LEU A 120 -10.13 25.13 12.29
N ARG A 121 -11.23 24.48 12.70
CA ARG A 121 -11.36 24.00 14.09
C ARG A 121 -10.40 22.86 14.41
N MET A 122 -10.13 22.02 13.45
CA MET A 122 -9.11 20.97 13.61
C MET A 122 -7.71 21.56 13.75
N THR A 123 -7.38 22.58 12.96
CA THR A 123 -6.10 23.31 13.10
C THR A 123 -5.97 23.94 14.47
N GLU A 124 -6.99 24.69 14.92
CA GLU A 124 -7.04 25.30 16.27
C GLU A 124 -6.88 24.24 17.37
N PHE A 125 -7.55 23.10 17.25
CA PHE A 125 -7.47 22.01 18.21
C PHE A 125 -6.07 21.37 18.27
N VAL A 126 -5.48 21.09 17.13
CA VAL A 126 -4.13 20.54 17.04
C VAL A 126 -3.10 21.54 17.58
N GLU A 127 -3.26 22.82 17.27
CA GLU A 127 -2.43 23.90 17.80
C GLU A 127 -2.54 24.00 19.33
N PHE A 128 -3.76 23.94 19.86
CA PHE A 128 -4.01 23.94 21.29
C PHE A 128 -3.33 22.76 22.01
N VAL A 129 -3.44 21.54 21.44
CA VAL A 129 -2.82 20.33 22.01
C VAL A 129 -1.30 20.38 21.90
N SER A 130 -0.78 20.85 20.77
CA SER A 130 0.67 20.92 20.51
C SER A 130 1.35 22.14 21.13
N GLN A 131 0.58 23.16 21.53
CA GLN A 131 1.09 24.43 22.08
C GLN A 131 2.14 25.08 21.16
N GLY A 132 1.98 24.98 19.86
CA GLY A 132 2.91 25.48 18.86
C GLY A 132 4.20 24.68 18.70
N ASN A 133 4.34 23.55 19.39
CA ASN A 133 5.50 22.67 19.24
C ASN A 133 5.29 21.70 18.07
N VAL A 134 6.11 21.82 17.02
CA VAL A 134 6.01 20.99 15.80
C VAL A 134 6.17 19.51 16.11
N ILE A 135 7.07 19.12 17.01
CA ILE A 135 7.28 17.71 17.37
C ILE A 135 6.05 17.17 18.09
N ALA A 136 5.48 17.91 19.02
CA ALA A 136 4.26 17.51 19.71
C ALA A 136 3.07 17.40 18.73
N MET A 137 2.95 18.30 17.77
CA MET A 137 1.98 18.22 16.68
C MET A 137 2.14 16.94 15.87
N LEU A 138 3.34 16.66 15.40
CA LEU A 138 3.61 15.46 14.60
C LEU A 138 3.36 14.17 15.38
N LEU A 139 3.74 14.12 16.66
CA LEU A 139 3.46 12.99 17.55
C LEU A 139 1.95 12.77 17.73
N PHE A 140 1.20 13.86 17.94
CA PHE A 140 -0.25 13.78 18.05
C PHE A 140 -0.89 13.25 16.75
N ILE A 141 -0.46 13.75 15.60
CA ILE A 141 -0.95 13.30 14.30
C ILE A 141 -0.56 11.84 14.02
N ALA A 142 0.67 11.45 14.36
CA ALA A 142 1.10 10.06 14.26
C ALA A 142 0.20 9.13 15.09
N PHE A 143 -0.12 9.54 16.32
CA PHE A 143 -1.04 8.80 17.19
C PHE A 143 -2.45 8.71 16.58
N VAL A 144 -2.99 9.80 16.05
CA VAL A 144 -4.29 9.82 15.38
C VAL A 144 -4.29 8.88 14.16
N CYS A 145 -3.22 8.90 13.36
CA CYS A 145 -3.07 8.01 12.20
C CYS A 145 -3.07 6.53 12.62
N LEU A 146 -2.34 6.19 13.67
CA LEU A 146 -2.31 4.83 14.22
C LEU A 146 -3.70 4.39 14.69
N VAL A 147 -4.37 5.21 15.49
CA VAL A 147 -5.69 4.88 16.05
C VAL A 147 -6.74 4.71 14.94
N LEU A 148 -6.74 5.59 13.95
CA LEU A 148 -7.65 5.48 12.80
C LEU A 148 -7.27 4.32 11.88
N GLY A 149 -6.00 3.89 11.89
CA GLY A 149 -5.50 2.73 11.13
C GLY A 149 -5.92 1.38 11.70
N LEU A 150 -6.33 1.33 12.97
CA LEU A 150 -6.73 0.09 13.61
C LEU A 150 -8.00 -0.50 12.94
N GLY A 151 -7.82 -1.62 12.24
CA GLY A 151 -8.92 -2.37 11.63
C GLY A 151 -9.57 -1.74 10.39
N VAL A 152 -8.95 -0.72 9.81
CA VAL A 152 -9.40 -0.09 8.55
C VAL A 152 -8.43 -0.44 7.43
N PRO A 153 -8.89 -0.84 6.23
CA PRO A 153 -8.00 -1.10 5.09
C PRO A 153 -7.07 0.09 4.81
N THR A 154 -5.80 -0.19 4.56
CA THR A 154 -4.72 0.80 4.43
C THR A 154 -5.04 1.96 3.51
N THR A 155 -5.61 1.67 2.32
CA THR A 155 -5.99 2.71 1.35
C THR A 155 -7.07 3.65 1.88
N ALA A 156 -8.10 3.09 2.53
CA ALA A 156 -9.19 3.87 3.10
C ALA A 156 -8.70 4.74 4.25
N ASN A 157 -7.87 4.17 5.13
CA ASN A 157 -7.24 4.91 6.22
C ASN A 157 -6.37 6.06 5.69
N TYR A 158 -5.48 5.79 4.73
CA TYR A 158 -4.65 6.84 4.13
C TYR A 158 -5.49 7.98 3.57
N VAL A 159 -6.50 7.68 2.76
CA VAL A 159 -7.37 8.72 2.16
C VAL A 159 -8.06 9.54 3.24
N LEU A 160 -8.61 8.90 4.26
CA LEU A 160 -9.30 9.57 5.37
C LEU A 160 -8.35 10.49 6.13
N VAL A 161 -7.22 9.96 6.58
CA VAL A 161 -6.30 10.73 7.44
C VAL A 161 -5.55 11.80 6.65
N ALA A 162 -5.14 11.52 5.40
CA ALA A 162 -4.49 12.50 4.56
C ALA A 162 -5.39 13.72 4.30
N THR A 163 -6.68 13.48 4.02
CA THR A 163 -7.62 14.58 3.77
C THR A 163 -7.90 15.44 5.01
N LEU A 164 -7.85 14.83 6.20
CA LEU A 164 -8.09 15.53 7.47
C LEU A 164 -6.85 16.25 7.99
N MET A 165 -5.70 15.57 7.98
CA MET A 165 -4.51 15.99 8.72
C MET A 165 -3.43 16.64 7.84
N ALA A 166 -3.35 16.30 6.53
CA ALA A 166 -2.29 16.89 5.72
C ALA A 166 -2.37 18.44 5.62
N PRO A 167 -3.54 19.05 5.41
CA PRO A 167 -3.64 20.52 5.43
C PRO A 167 -3.20 21.13 6.77
N VAL A 168 -3.58 20.50 7.90
CA VAL A 168 -3.25 20.95 9.24
C VAL A 168 -1.74 20.95 9.47
N VAL A 169 -1.04 19.87 9.06
CA VAL A 169 0.42 19.78 9.21
C VAL A 169 1.15 20.84 8.41
N VAL A 170 0.72 21.06 7.16
CA VAL A 170 1.34 22.07 6.29
C VAL A 170 1.15 23.48 6.87
N GLU A 171 -0.06 23.79 7.31
CA GLU A 171 -0.40 25.12 7.86
C GLU A 171 0.35 25.41 9.15
N LEU A 172 0.28 24.51 10.15
CA LEU A 172 0.98 24.68 11.43
C LEU A 172 2.50 24.62 11.28
N GLY A 173 3.01 23.80 10.35
CA GLY A 173 4.42 23.79 10.00
C GLY A 173 4.89 25.16 9.50
N ALA A 174 4.15 25.75 8.56
CA ALA A 174 4.46 27.07 8.03
C ALA A 174 4.41 28.18 9.12
N GLN A 175 3.42 28.14 10.01
CA GLN A 175 3.33 29.06 11.14
C GLN A 175 4.53 28.93 12.11
N SER A 176 5.09 27.73 12.23
CA SER A 176 6.27 27.45 13.05
C SER A 176 7.61 27.73 12.32
N GLY A 177 7.56 28.26 11.10
CA GLY A 177 8.74 28.54 10.28
C GLY A 177 9.35 27.32 9.60
N LEU A 178 8.66 26.17 9.59
CA LEU A 178 9.11 24.94 8.92
C LEU A 178 8.32 24.73 7.62
N ILE A 179 9.00 24.79 6.51
CA ILE A 179 8.40 24.47 5.20
C ILE A 179 8.38 22.95 5.04
N ILE A 180 7.21 22.35 5.28
CA ILE A 180 7.02 20.91 5.15
C ILE A 180 6.46 20.62 3.75
N PRO A 181 7.17 19.87 2.89
CA PRO A 181 6.65 19.49 1.59
C PRO A 181 5.39 18.64 1.73
N LEU A 182 4.37 18.93 0.93
CA LEU A 182 3.09 18.21 0.97
C LEU A 182 3.27 16.69 0.80
N ILE A 183 4.17 16.27 -0.09
CA ILE A 183 4.49 14.85 -0.27
C ILE A 183 5.08 14.21 0.99
N GLY A 184 5.90 14.95 1.74
CA GLY A 184 6.44 14.50 3.03
C GLY A 184 5.33 14.25 4.05
N VAL A 185 4.32 15.12 4.09
CA VAL A 185 3.14 14.93 4.96
C VAL A 185 2.32 13.73 4.54
N HIS A 186 2.07 13.56 3.25
CA HIS A 186 1.35 12.39 2.73
C HIS A 186 2.07 11.08 3.05
N LEU A 187 3.39 11.05 2.90
CA LEU A 187 4.19 9.90 3.27
C LEU A 187 4.17 9.65 4.79
N PHE A 188 4.22 10.70 5.61
CA PHE A 188 4.12 10.61 7.05
C PHE A 188 2.81 9.94 7.47
N VAL A 189 1.69 10.47 6.99
CA VAL A 189 0.35 9.95 7.27
C VAL A 189 0.19 8.50 6.77
N PHE A 190 0.66 8.22 5.56
CA PHE A 190 0.61 6.90 4.97
C PHE A 190 1.38 5.87 5.79
N TYR A 191 2.58 6.22 6.22
CA TYR A 191 3.45 5.34 6.99
C TYR A 191 2.84 4.96 8.34
N TYR A 192 2.33 5.93 9.07
CA TYR A 192 1.64 5.66 10.34
C TYR A 192 0.31 4.93 10.15
N GLY A 193 -0.38 5.19 9.05
CA GLY A 193 -1.58 4.46 8.68
C GLY A 193 -1.35 2.97 8.46
N ILE A 194 -0.27 2.62 7.73
CA ILE A 194 0.14 1.22 7.51
C ILE A 194 0.54 0.54 8.82
N MET A 195 1.19 1.26 9.71
CA MET A 195 1.62 0.70 10.99
C MET A 195 0.46 0.23 11.87
N GLY A 196 -0.75 0.74 11.67
CA GLY A 196 -1.96 0.24 12.32
C GLY A 196 -2.24 -1.24 12.04
N ASP A 197 -1.84 -1.75 10.87
CA ASP A 197 -2.04 -3.15 10.46
C ASP A 197 -1.11 -4.14 11.18
N ILE A 198 -0.09 -3.64 11.85
CA ILE A 198 0.90 -4.44 12.62
C ILE A 198 1.01 -3.98 14.07
N THR A 199 0.02 -3.23 14.56
CA THR A 199 0.01 -2.67 15.92
C THR A 199 -1.12 -3.26 16.75
N PRO A 200 -0.85 -3.77 17.96
CA PRO A 200 -1.91 -4.26 18.84
C PRO A 200 -2.95 -3.17 19.14
N PRO A 201 -4.22 -3.53 19.33
CA PRO A 201 -4.80 -4.88 19.49
C PRO A 201 -5.36 -5.49 18.20
N VAL A 202 -5.22 -4.87 17.02
CA VAL A 202 -5.93 -5.26 15.79
C VAL A 202 -4.97 -5.37 14.58
N GLY A 203 -3.80 -5.94 14.77
CA GLY A 203 -2.83 -6.15 13.69
C GLY A 203 -3.33 -7.13 12.63
N LEU A 204 -3.98 -6.66 11.58
CA LEU A 204 -4.55 -7.51 10.53
C LEU A 204 -3.48 -8.36 9.83
N ALA A 205 -2.33 -7.77 9.53
CA ALA A 205 -1.24 -8.46 8.86
C ALA A 205 -0.57 -9.50 9.77
N THR A 206 -0.37 -9.18 11.04
CA THR A 206 0.23 -10.08 12.03
C THR A 206 -0.71 -11.21 12.44
N PHE A 207 -2.03 -10.96 12.48
CA PHE A 207 -3.03 -12.00 12.69
C PHE A 207 -3.09 -12.98 11.52
N ALA A 208 -2.97 -12.48 10.29
CA ALA A 208 -2.85 -13.36 9.12
C ALA A 208 -1.56 -14.21 9.17
N ALA A 209 -0.44 -13.63 9.61
CA ALA A 209 0.81 -14.35 9.81
C ALA A 209 0.69 -15.42 10.92
N ALA A 210 0.05 -15.09 12.03
CA ALA A 210 -0.23 -16.03 13.12
C ALA A 210 -1.09 -17.21 12.67
N ALA A 211 -2.10 -16.95 11.83
CA ALA A 211 -2.94 -18.02 11.27
C ALA A 211 -2.15 -19.00 10.38
N ILE A 212 -1.09 -18.53 9.72
CA ILE A 212 -0.21 -19.37 8.88
C ILE A 212 0.80 -20.12 9.74
N SER A 213 1.41 -19.46 10.74
CA SER A 213 2.44 -20.07 11.59
C SER A 213 1.87 -21.00 12.66
N GLY A 214 0.58 -20.87 13.01
CA GLY A 214 -0.05 -21.60 14.10
C GLY A 214 0.26 -21.03 15.50
N GLU A 215 0.89 -19.84 15.57
CA GLU A 215 1.26 -19.16 16.81
C GLU A 215 0.12 -18.28 17.36
N ASP A 216 0.28 -17.81 18.60
CA ASP A 216 -0.68 -16.88 19.19
C ASP A 216 -0.72 -15.54 18.43
N ALA A 217 -1.93 -15.06 18.13
CA ALA A 217 -2.12 -13.88 17.32
C ALA A 217 -1.60 -12.60 18.00
N ILE A 218 -1.79 -12.48 19.32
CA ILE A 218 -1.38 -11.28 20.07
C ILE A 218 0.13 -11.27 20.26
N GLU A 219 0.75 -12.42 20.55
CA GLU A 219 2.21 -12.52 20.66
C GLU A 219 2.89 -12.21 19.33
N THR A 220 2.33 -12.72 18.24
CA THR A 220 2.80 -12.40 16.87
C THR A 220 2.68 -10.90 16.56
N ASP A 221 1.59 -10.26 16.99
CA ASP A 221 1.34 -8.84 16.80
C ASP A 221 2.32 -7.96 17.61
N ILE A 222 2.56 -8.31 18.86
CA ILE A 222 3.58 -7.65 19.69
C ILE A 222 4.97 -7.77 19.06
N GLN A 223 5.33 -8.96 18.58
CA GLN A 223 6.60 -9.19 17.92
C GLN A 223 6.73 -8.40 16.61
N GLY A 224 5.66 -8.35 15.81
CA GLY A 224 5.58 -7.53 14.60
C GLY A 224 5.79 -6.04 14.89
N SER A 225 5.11 -5.54 15.93
CA SER A 225 5.27 -4.16 16.40
C SER A 225 6.70 -3.84 16.84
N LEU A 226 7.35 -4.75 17.55
CA LEU A 226 8.76 -4.57 17.96
C LEU A 226 9.69 -4.50 16.75
N TYR A 227 9.47 -5.30 15.72
CA TYR A 227 10.23 -5.20 14.46
C TYR A 227 9.97 -3.87 13.73
N ALA A 228 8.75 -3.36 13.79
CA ALA A 228 8.38 -2.10 13.17
C ALA A 228 8.85 -0.86 13.95
N LEU A 229 9.22 -0.99 15.23
CA LEU A 229 9.55 0.15 16.09
C LEU A 229 10.64 1.06 15.50
N ARG A 230 11.66 0.48 14.83
CA ARG A 230 12.71 1.24 14.14
C ARG A 230 12.17 2.10 12.99
N THR A 231 11.06 1.70 12.38
CA THR A 231 10.46 2.42 11.26
C THR A 231 9.63 3.62 11.70
N VAL A 232 9.26 3.69 12.99
CA VAL A 232 8.51 4.82 13.58
C VAL A 232 9.26 6.14 13.42
N ILE A 233 10.59 6.13 13.46
CA ILE A 233 11.41 7.34 13.39
C ILE A 233 11.55 7.87 11.96
N LEU A 234 11.44 7.02 10.94
CA LEU A 234 11.66 7.39 9.54
C LEU A 234 10.77 8.56 9.07
N PRO A 235 9.45 8.58 9.35
CA PRO A 235 8.60 9.70 8.94
C PRO A 235 9.03 11.04 9.53
N PHE A 236 9.52 11.06 10.76
CA PHE A 236 10.07 12.30 11.35
C PHE A 236 11.35 12.73 10.64
N ILE A 237 12.23 11.78 10.29
CA ILE A 237 13.50 12.11 9.63
C ILE A 237 13.25 12.85 8.31
N TRP A 238 12.35 12.37 7.47
CA TRP A 238 12.11 13.04 6.18
C TRP A 238 11.28 14.31 6.27
N ILE A 239 10.44 14.48 7.31
CA ILE A 239 9.76 15.75 7.55
C ILE A 239 10.81 16.86 7.84
N PHE A 240 11.83 16.56 8.65
CA PHE A 240 12.89 17.51 9.00
C PHE A 240 14.04 17.54 7.98
N ASN A 241 14.13 16.54 7.09
CA ASN A 241 15.12 16.44 6.00
C ASN A 241 14.47 16.11 4.66
N PRO A 242 13.82 17.08 4.01
CA PRO A 242 13.15 16.87 2.72
C PRO A 242 14.07 16.37 1.60
N ALA A 243 15.37 16.60 1.70
CA ALA A 243 16.37 16.08 0.75
C ALA A 243 16.35 14.54 0.64
N LEU A 244 15.95 13.83 1.72
CA LEU A 244 15.80 12.38 1.68
C LEU A 244 14.64 11.92 0.79
N LEU A 245 13.70 12.81 0.48
CA LEU A 245 12.61 12.57 -0.45
C LEU A 245 12.98 12.91 -1.90
N LEU A 246 14.26 13.23 -2.15
CA LEU A 246 14.75 13.65 -3.46
C LEU A 246 14.06 14.91 -3.99
N ILE A 247 13.54 15.77 -3.09
CA ILE A 247 12.92 17.03 -3.41
C ILE A 247 14.02 18.10 -3.42
N ASP A 248 14.00 18.98 -4.43
CA ASP A 248 14.93 20.09 -4.59
C ASP A 248 16.43 19.71 -4.69
N LEU A 249 16.72 18.50 -5.17
CA LEU A 249 18.08 18.15 -5.58
C LEU A 249 18.41 18.84 -6.91
N HIS A 250 18.51 20.16 -6.88
CA HIS A 250 19.15 20.88 -7.98
C HIS A 250 20.66 20.70 -7.84
N SER A 251 21.21 19.80 -8.68
CA SER A 251 22.64 19.67 -8.91
C SER A 251 23.22 20.88 -9.62
#